data_a039430c9e37b0061f0d70caccdeb9a5
#
_entry.id   a039430c9e37b0061f0d70caccdeb9a5
#
_cell.length_a   1.000
_cell.length_b   1.000
_cell.length_c   1.000
_cell.angle_alpha   90.00
_cell.angle_beta   90.00
_cell.angle_gamma   90.00
#
_symmetry.space_group_name_H-M   'P 1'
#
loop_
_entity.id
_entity.type
_entity.pdbx_description
1 polymer ?
#
loop_
_entity_poly.entity_id
_entity_poly.type
_entity_poly.pdbx_seq_one_letter_code
_entity_poly.pdbx_strand_id
1 'polypeptide(L)'
;MAQPTHSEIQAVDPVLTNMLVGYMQADDRFIASRLFPAVPISTQSATYYAFTKKYWFLDSLQKRAPGTGFARSGYGVETATTSAALWGLEHPIADETRNNNQMPMDLERAGLQWLAQQSLIRKERAFASDFFANGVWGTTDNNSATDWDDFTNGDPINDVLTARRVISNNTGQDGNTLAVGYIVHQAIVNHPDLVDRVKYVQLATMANVEGAIAAAFGVSNYLVGKASYNSANEGQTFSASAIIDDDALVCYVAPQPGIMS
;
A
#
# COMPACT_ATOMS: atom_id res chain seq x y z
N MET A 1 -14.06 -17.08 -61.52
CA MET A 1 -13.56 -16.40 -60.32
C MET A 1 -12.06 -16.50 -60.32
N ALA A 2 -11.35 -15.37 -60.27
CA ALA A 2 -9.90 -15.39 -60.18
C ALA A 2 -9.51 -15.86 -58.76
N GLN A 3 -8.54 -16.76 -58.68
CA GLN A 3 -7.99 -17.17 -57.38
C GLN A 3 -7.23 -15.99 -56.77
N PRO A 4 -7.37 -15.76 -55.45
CA PRO A 4 -6.65 -14.70 -54.78
C PRO A 4 -5.14 -14.93 -54.89
N THR A 5 -4.39 -13.87 -55.11
CA THR A 5 -2.94 -13.90 -55.21
C THR A 5 -2.31 -14.11 -53.82
N HIS A 6 -1.08 -14.64 -53.79
CA HIS A 6 -0.38 -14.94 -52.52
C HIS A 6 -0.22 -13.70 -51.62
N SER A 7 -0.16 -12.51 -52.19
CA SER A 7 -0.12 -11.23 -51.46
C SER A 7 -1.47 -10.83 -50.84
N GLU A 8 -2.58 -11.25 -51.46
CA GLU A 8 -3.92 -11.01 -50.89
C GLU A 8 -4.20 -11.97 -49.73
N ILE A 9 -3.67 -13.21 -49.79
CA ILE A 9 -3.76 -14.15 -48.67
C ILE A 9 -2.88 -13.68 -47.49
N GLN A 10 -1.70 -13.14 -47.78
CA GLN A 10 -0.82 -12.57 -46.73
C GLN A 10 -1.38 -11.31 -46.06
N ALA A 11 -2.24 -10.55 -46.75
CA ALA A 11 -2.87 -9.38 -46.17
C ALA A 11 -3.97 -9.71 -45.13
N VAL A 12 -4.50 -10.96 -45.19
CA VAL A 12 -5.49 -11.42 -44.19
C VAL A 12 -4.83 -11.98 -42.94
N ASP A 13 -3.64 -12.56 -43.05
CA ASP A 13 -2.88 -13.11 -41.91
C ASP A 13 -2.42 -12.08 -40.87
N PRO A 14 -1.98 -10.86 -41.23
CA PRO A 14 -1.55 -9.87 -40.22
C PRO A 14 -2.70 -9.37 -39.36
N VAL A 15 -3.94 -9.42 -39.81
CA VAL A 15 -5.12 -9.02 -39.03
C VAL A 15 -5.50 -10.09 -38.03
N LEU A 16 -5.25 -11.34 -38.32
CA LEU A 16 -5.48 -12.50 -37.45
C LEU A 16 -4.35 -12.70 -36.42
N THR A 17 -3.18 -12.18 -36.72
CA THR A 17 -1.99 -12.25 -35.83
C THR A 17 -1.81 -10.98 -34.98
N ASN A 18 -2.82 -10.14 -34.84
CA ASN A 18 -2.75 -8.99 -33.97
C ASN A 18 -2.52 -9.48 -32.54
N MET A 19 -1.28 -9.34 -32.07
CA MET A 19 -0.95 -9.52 -30.67
C MET A 19 -1.67 -8.43 -29.89
N LEU A 20 -2.64 -8.81 -29.08
CA LEU A 20 -3.26 -7.90 -28.13
C LEU A 20 -2.25 -7.57 -27.05
N VAL A 21 -1.76 -6.35 -27.04
CA VAL A 21 -0.91 -5.87 -25.95
C VAL A 21 -1.84 -5.42 -24.83
N GLY A 22 -1.93 -6.22 -23.79
CA GLY A 22 -2.64 -5.87 -22.57
C GLY A 22 -1.75 -5.08 -21.61
N TYR A 23 -2.20 -3.95 -21.15
CA TYR A 23 -1.53 -3.14 -20.14
C TYR A 23 -2.09 -3.46 -18.75
N MET A 24 -1.61 -4.53 -18.14
CA MET A 24 -1.96 -4.88 -16.76
C MET A 24 -0.78 -4.61 -15.84
N GLN A 25 -1.07 -3.99 -14.70
CA GLN A 25 -0.07 -3.85 -13.64
C GLN A 25 -0.06 -5.12 -12.80
N ALA A 26 1.12 -5.58 -12.42
CA ALA A 26 1.27 -6.75 -11.55
C ALA A 26 0.76 -6.44 -10.13
N ASP A 27 0.18 -7.44 -9.46
CA ASP A 27 -0.43 -7.30 -8.14
C ASP A 27 0.58 -6.88 -7.06
N ASP A 28 1.85 -7.19 -7.23
CA ASP A 28 2.93 -6.83 -6.31
C ASP A 28 3.22 -5.32 -6.26
N ARG A 29 2.77 -4.57 -7.28
CA ARG A 29 2.88 -3.10 -7.32
C ARG A 29 1.93 -2.40 -6.36
N PHE A 30 0.85 -3.08 -5.94
CA PHE A 30 -0.16 -2.57 -5.03
C PHE A 30 0.15 -3.00 -3.60
N ILE A 31 0.34 -2.04 -2.70
CA ILE A 31 0.77 -2.31 -1.32
C ILE A 31 -0.34 -2.15 -0.29
N ALA A 32 -1.45 -1.48 -0.62
CA ALA A 32 -2.54 -1.22 0.32
C ALA A 32 -3.06 -2.48 1.03
N SER A 33 -3.24 -3.58 0.30
CA SER A 33 -3.75 -4.84 0.87
C SER A 33 -2.76 -5.54 1.80
N ARG A 34 -1.46 -5.24 1.66
CA ARG A 34 -0.39 -5.80 2.50
C ARG A 34 -0.18 -5.00 3.78
N LEU A 35 -0.51 -3.71 3.74
CA LEU A 35 -0.45 -2.81 4.90
C LEU A 35 -1.69 -2.91 5.76
N PHE A 36 -2.86 -2.87 5.14
CA PHE A 36 -4.15 -2.94 5.82
C PHE A 36 -4.95 -4.13 5.30
N PRO A 37 -4.84 -5.29 5.95
CA PRO A 37 -5.60 -6.47 5.57
C PRO A 37 -7.10 -6.23 5.73
N ALA A 38 -7.90 -6.80 4.82
CA ALA A 38 -9.34 -6.67 4.85
C ALA A 38 -9.94 -7.42 6.04
N VAL A 39 -10.78 -6.74 6.81
CA VAL A 39 -11.55 -7.35 7.91
C VAL A 39 -12.98 -7.56 7.45
N PRO A 40 -13.51 -8.80 7.43
CA PRO A 40 -14.89 -9.05 7.04
C PRO A 40 -15.84 -8.50 8.09
N ILE A 41 -16.86 -7.75 7.66
CA ILE A 41 -17.93 -7.23 8.50
C ILE A 41 -19.27 -7.79 8.01
N SER A 42 -20.19 -8.09 8.94
CA SER A 42 -21.50 -8.65 8.62
C SER A 42 -22.54 -7.60 8.22
N THR A 43 -22.31 -6.33 8.57
CA THR A 43 -23.22 -5.21 8.32
C THR A 43 -22.46 -4.03 7.75
N GLN A 44 -23.11 -3.23 6.91
CA GLN A 44 -22.52 -2.05 6.28
C GLN A 44 -22.06 -1.00 7.31
N SER A 45 -22.78 -0.90 8.43
CA SER A 45 -22.38 -0.06 9.57
C SER A 45 -22.18 -0.93 10.79
N ALA A 46 -21.03 -0.83 11.43
CA ALA A 46 -20.70 -1.57 12.62
C ALA A 46 -20.14 -0.63 13.70
N THR A 47 -20.53 -0.91 14.95
CA THR A 47 -19.93 -0.25 16.11
C THR A 47 -18.88 -1.20 16.69
N TYR A 48 -17.70 -0.70 16.93
CA TYR A 48 -16.65 -1.45 17.62
C TYR A 48 -16.25 -0.74 18.92
N TYR A 49 -15.73 -1.53 19.84
CA TYR A 49 -15.29 -1.05 21.14
C TYR A 49 -13.77 -0.87 21.13
N ALA A 50 -13.31 0.29 21.57
CA ALA A 50 -11.89 0.59 21.72
C ALA A 50 -11.56 0.84 23.19
N PHE A 51 -10.51 0.22 23.68
CA PHE A 51 -10.03 0.50 25.02
C PHE A 51 -9.32 1.87 25.05
N THR A 52 -9.64 2.67 26.06
CA THR A 52 -9.02 3.98 26.22
C THR A 52 -7.58 3.81 26.70
N LYS A 53 -6.63 4.14 25.84
CA LYS A 53 -5.19 3.98 26.03
C LYS A 53 -4.68 4.52 27.37
N LYS A 54 -5.17 5.68 27.80
CA LYS A 54 -4.72 6.33 29.04
C LYS A 54 -4.87 5.47 30.29
N TYR A 55 -5.84 4.54 30.33
CA TYR A 55 -6.04 3.65 31.46
C TYR A 55 -5.15 2.41 31.39
N TRP A 56 -4.81 1.95 30.19
CA TRP A 56 -3.95 0.78 29.98
C TRP A 56 -2.47 1.07 30.20
N PHE A 57 -2.05 2.34 30.03
CA PHE A 57 -0.67 2.77 30.25
C PHE A 57 -0.49 3.50 31.60
N LEU A 58 -1.50 3.45 32.48
CA LEU A 58 -1.44 4.05 33.81
C LEU A 58 -0.85 3.06 34.81
N ASP A 59 0.17 3.48 35.55
CA ASP A 59 0.61 2.74 36.73
C ASP A 59 -0.36 3.02 37.90
N SER A 60 -1.27 2.04 38.13
CA SER A 60 -2.29 2.11 39.17
C SER A 60 -1.93 1.28 40.40
N LEU A 61 -0.82 0.56 40.41
CA LEU A 61 -0.42 -0.26 41.53
C LEU A 61 0.14 0.59 42.66
N GLN A 62 -0.38 0.39 43.86
CA GLN A 62 0.05 1.10 45.05
C GLN A 62 0.51 0.14 46.13
N LYS A 63 1.55 0.56 46.88
CA LYS A 63 2.05 -0.20 48.03
C LYS A 63 0.97 -0.18 49.14
N ARG A 64 0.60 -1.34 49.62
CA ARG A 64 -0.37 -1.51 50.67
C ARG A 64 0.28 -1.73 52.04
N ALA A 65 -0.23 -1.06 53.06
CA ALA A 65 0.11 -1.40 54.43
C ALA A 65 -0.71 -2.61 54.94
N PRO A 66 -0.17 -3.42 55.86
CA PRO A 66 -0.91 -4.52 56.48
C PRO A 66 -2.23 -4.03 57.11
N GLY A 67 -3.32 -4.74 56.83
CA GLY A 67 -4.65 -4.40 57.35
C GLY A 67 -5.45 -3.35 56.60
N THR A 68 -4.88 -2.72 55.53
CA THR A 68 -5.61 -1.74 54.71
C THR A 68 -6.23 -2.37 53.45
N GLY A 69 -7.24 -1.71 52.87
CA GLY A 69 -7.82 -2.13 51.59
C GLY A 69 -6.86 -1.96 50.39
N PHE A 70 -7.10 -2.66 49.29
CA PHE A 70 -6.37 -2.46 48.04
C PHE A 70 -6.82 -1.19 47.31
N ALA A 71 -5.91 -0.54 46.59
CA ALA A 71 -6.27 0.50 45.63
C ALA A 71 -7.23 -0.06 44.58
N ARG A 72 -8.20 0.73 44.20
CA ARG A 72 -9.20 0.36 43.18
C ARG A 72 -8.97 1.23 41.97
N SER A 73 -8.82 0.58 40.82
CA SER A 73 -8.71 1.24 39.52
C SER A 73 -9.55 0.46 38.49
N GLY A 74 -9.84 1.07 37.35
CA GLY A 74 -10.60 0.47 36.27
C GLY A 74 -10.09 0.95 34.92
N TYR A 75 -10.65 0.42 33.87
CA TYR A 75 -10.36 0.83 32.49
C TYR A 75 -11.62 1.41 31.84
N GLY A 76 -11.41 2.34 30.91
CA GLY A 76 -12.49 2.90 30.09
C GLY A 76 -12.57 2.18 28.74
N VAL A 77 -13.80 2.05 28.24
CA VAL A 77 -14.09 1.56 26.90
C VAL A 77 -14.85 2.63 26.15
N GLU A 78 -14.39 2.99 24.99
CA GLU A 78 -15.03 3.92 24.08
C GLU A 78 -15.65 3.14 22.92
N THR A 79 -16.67 3.72 22.28
CA THR A 79 -17.30 3.16 21.12
C THR A 79 -16.98 4.01 19.89
N ALA A 80 -16.58 3.39 18.81
CA ALA A 80 -16.43 4.03 17.53
C ALA A 80 -17.29 3.32 16.48
N THR A 81 -17.80 4.06 15.53
CA THR A 81 -18.60 3.53 14.43
C THR A 81 -17.79 3.55 13.14
N THR A 82 -17.90 2.48 12.37
CA THR A 82 -17.37 2.39 11.01
C THR A 82 -18.51 2.18 10.03
N SER A 83 -18.40 2.76 8.85
CA SER A 83 -19.36 2.60 7.77
C SER A 83 -18.62 2.25 6.49
N ALA A 84 -19.00 1.14 5.86
CA ALA A 84 -18.45 0.70 4.60
C ALA A 84 -19.25 1.28 3.43
N ALA A 85 -18.57 1.98 2.53
CA ALA A 85 -19.17 2.43 1.28
C ALA A 85 -19.15 1.29 0.25
N LEU A 86 -20.25 1.15 -0.50
CA LEU A 86 -20.32 0.20 -1.60
C LEU A 86 -19.74 0.83 -2.87
N TRP A 87 -18.76 0.16 -3.45
CA TRP A 87 -18.15 0.55 -4.73
C TRP A 87 -18.45 -0.50 -5.78
N GLY A 88 -18.83 -0.07 -6.97
CA GLY A 88 -19.11 -0.96 -8.10
C GLY A 88 -18.77 -0.29 -9.42
N LEU A 89 -18.40 -1.12 -10.39
CA LEU A 89 -18.18 -0.71 -11.78
C LEU A 89 -18.72 -1.81 -12.68
N GLU A 90 -19.42 -1.43 -13.74
CA GLU A 90 -20.00 -2.31 -14.72
C GLU A 90 -19.26 -2.18 -16.06
N HIS A 91 -19.06 -3.30 -16.73
CA HIS A 91 -18.58 -3.34 -18.10
C HIS A 91 -19.60 -4.08 -18.97
N PRO A 92 -20.53 -3.37 -19.61
CA PRO A 92 -21.55 -3.99 -20.45
C PRO A 92 -20.93 -4.47 -21.78
N ILE A 93 -21.24 -5.70 -22.17
CA ILE A 93 -20.87 -6.27 -23.46
C ILE A 93 -22.16 -6.55 -24.21
N ALA A 94 -22.43 -5.80 -25.29
CA ALA A 94 -23.61 -6.00 -26.10
C ALA A 94 -23.55 -7.36 -26.83
N ASP A 95 -24.69 -8.01 -27.00
CA ASP A 95 -24.77 -9.31 -27.67
C ASP A 95 -24.31 -9.26 -29.12
N GLU A 96 -24.55 -8.14 -29.81
CA GLU A 96 -24.06 -7.91 -31.17
C GLU A 96 -22.52 -7.88 -31.22
N THR A 97 -21.89 -7.25 -30.21
CA THR A 97 -20.42 -7.21 -30.10
C THR A 97 -19.86 -8.59 -29.79
N ARG A 98 -20.54 -9.35 -28.93
CA ARG A 98 -20.17 -10.72 -28.58
C ARG A 98 -20.23 -11.64 -29.81
N ASN A 99 -21.34 -11.56 -30.58
CA ASN A 99 -21.57 -12.43 -31.74
C ASN A 99 -20.70 -12.07 -32.97
N ASN A 100 -20.32 -10.80 -33.11
CA ASN A 100 -19.51 -10.30 -34.21
C ASN A 100 -18.03 -10.14 -33.86
N ASN A 101 -17.59 -10.69 -32.73
CA ASN A 101 -16.21 -10.59 -32.31
C ASN A 101 -15.28 -11.37 -33.26
N GLN A 102 -14.44 -10.65 -33.98
CA GLN A 102 -13.38 -11.20 -34.84
C GLN A 102 -11.98 -11.10 -34.17
N MET A 103 -11.92 -10.56 -32.92
CA MET A 103 -10.66 -10.43 -32.20
C MET A 103 -10.26 -11.80 -31.62
N PRO A 104 -8.98 -12.13 -31.56
CA PRO A 104 -8.48 -13.39 -30.99
C PRO A 104 -8.47 -13.34 -29.44
N MET A 105 -9.50 -12.76 -28.83
CA MET A 105 -9.60 -12.62 -27.38
C MET A 105 -11.01 -12.91 -26.89
N ASP A 106 -11.08 -13.42 -25.67
CA ASP A 106 -12.32 -13.55 -24.92
C ASP A 106 -12.67 -12.20 -24.28
N LEU A 107 -13.74 -11.55 -24.78
CA LEU A 107 -14.20 -10.25 -24.32
C LEU A 107 -14.63 -10.27 -22.85
N GLU A 108 -15.24 -11.37 -22.39
CA GLU A 108 -15.68 -11.49 -20.99
C GLU A 108 -14.48 -11.57 -20.06
N ARG A 109 -13.49 -12.39 -20.40
CA ARG A 109 -12.27 -12.50 -19.62
C ARG A 109 -11.49 -11.18 -19.57
N ALA A 110 -11.37 -10.50 -20.69
CA ALA A 110 -10.70 -9.21 -20.76
C ALA A 110 -11.45 -8.16 -19.93
N GLY A 111 -12.79 -8.15 -19.99
CA GLY A 111 -13.63 -7.28 -19.17
C GLY A 111 -13.44 -7.53 -17.66
N LEU A 112 -13.41 -8.80 -17.23
CA LEU A 112 -13.17 -9.15 -15.83
C LEU A 112 -11.77 -8.73 -15.37
N GLN A 113 -10.75 -8.92 -16.19
CA GLN A 113 -9.38 -8.50 -15.88
C GLN A 113 -9.30 -6.96 -15.74
N TRP A 114 -9.96 -6.23 -16.64
CA TRP A 114 -10.02 -4.78 -16.57
C TRP A 114 -10.74 -4.30 -15.29
N LEU A 115 -11.88 -4.90 -14.93
CA LEU A 115 -12.61 -4.59 -13.70
C LEU A 115 -11.76 -4.86 -12.45
N ALA A 116 -11.03 -5.97 -12.41
CA ALA A 116 -10.11 -6.30 -11.33
C ALA A 116 -9.01 -5.23 -11.19
N GLN A 117 -8.41 -4.82 -12.30
CA GLN A 117 -7.40 -3.76 -12.34
C GLN A 117 -7.96 -2.42 -11.82
N GLN A 118 -9.19 -2.04 -12.22
CA GLN A 118 -9.82 -0.81 -11.72
C GLN A 118 -10.07 -0.87 -10.21
N SER A 119 -10.47 -2.02 -9.70
CA SER A 119 -10.65 -2.24 -8.25
C SER A 119 -9.35 -2.05 -7.47
N LEU A 120 -8.23 -2.60 -7.97
CA LEU A 120 -6.91 -2.45 -7.35
C LEU A 120 -6.46 -0.99 -7.36
N ILE A 121 -6.56 -0.30 -8.50
CA ILE A 121 -6.22 1.12 -8.62
C ILE A 121 -7.07 1.97 -7.66
N ARG A 122 -8.38 1.71 -7.59
CA ARG A 122 -9.27 2.46 -6.68
C ARG A 122 -8.89 2.26 -5.23
N LYS A 123 -8.61 1.02 -4.83
CA LYS A 123 -8.20 0.68 -3.47
C LYS A 123 -6.90 1.37 -3.09
N GLU A 124 -5.90 1.32 -3.96
CA GLU A 124 -4.60 1.96 -3.73
C GLU A 124 -4.71 3.47 -3.65
N ARG A 125 -5.49 4.10 -4.54
CA ARG A 125 -5.73 5.54 -4.48
C ARG A 125 -6.47 5.98 -3.22
N ALA A 126 -7.48 5.23 -2.78
CA ALA A 126 -8.15 5.50 -1.53
C ALA A 126 -7.19 5.38 -0.34
N PHE A 127 -6.36 4.33 -0.35
CA PHE A 127 -5.33 4.14 0.65
C PHE A 127 -4.34 5.32 0.69
N ALA A 128 -3.82 5.74 -0.46
CA ALA A 128 -2.89 6.86 -0.52
C ALA A 128 -3.52 8.16 -0.01
N SER A 129 -4.76 8.47 -0.44
CA SER A 129 -5.45 9.70 0.00
C SER A 129 -5.78 9.71 1.48
N ASP A 130 -6.05 8.55 2.08
CA ASP A 130 -6.50 8.46 3.46
C ASP A 130 -5.34 8.36 4.47
N PHE A 131 -4.19 7.80 4.05
CA PHE A 131 -3.09 7.49 4.97
C PHE A 131 -1.78 8.21 4.69
N PHE A 132 -1.57 8.75 3.49
CA PHE A 132 -0.41 9.60 3.16
C PHE A 132 -0.72 11.10 3.16
N ALA A 133 -1.96 11.48 3.46
CA ALA A 133 -2.32 12.88 3.59
C ALA A 133 -1.78 13.47 4.91
N ASN A 134 -1.33 14.72 4.86
CA ASN A 134 -0.86 15.45 6.03
C ASN A 134 -1.99 15.58 7.08
N GLY A 135 -1.65 15.42 8.35
CA GLY A 135 -2.57 15.58 9.47
C GLY A 135 -3.41 14.36 9.81
N VAL A 136 -3.30 13.27 9.06
CA VAL A 136 -4.02 12.01 9.34
C VAL A 136 -3.55 11.37 10.64
N TRP A 137 -2.24 11.38 10.87
CA TRP A 137 -1.60 10.78 12.04
C TRP A 137 -1.45 11.76 13.23
N GLY A 138 -1.94 12.99 13.07
CA GLY A 138 -1.91 14.04 14.09
C GLY A 138 -0.51 14.55 14.38
N THR A 139 -0.07 14.45 15.64
CA THR A 139 1.26 14.91 16.06
C THR A 139 2.41 13.98 15.65
N THR A 140 2.09 12.88 15.00
CA THR A 140 3.07 11.89 14.54
C THR A 140 3.48 12.07 13.08
N ASP A 141 2.84 13.01 12.38
CA ASP A 141 3.26 13.40 11.04
C ASP A 141 4.62 14.10 11.15
N ASN A 142 5.64 13.46 10.63
CA ASN A 142 6.95 14.06 10.53
C ASN A 142 7.15 14.50 9.09
N ASN A 143 6.97 15.80 8.85
CA ASN A 143 7.43 16.40 7.62
C ASN A 143 8.91 16.64 7.81
N SER A 144 9.75 15.77 7.25
CA SER A 144 11.20 15.90 7.36
C SER A 144 11.62 17.28 6.87
N ALA A 145 12.39 18.01 7.67
CA ALA A 145 12.89 19.32 7.29
C ALA A 145 13.94 19.21 6.17
N THR A 146 14.42 18.01 5.89
CA THR A 146 15.41 17.71 4.86
C THR A 146 14.98 16.46 4.13
N ASP A 147 14.81 16.56 2.83
CA ASP A 147 14.37 15.44 2.00
C ASP A 147 15.47 14.38 1.88
N TRP A 148 15.08 13.13 1.70
CA TRP A 148 16.03 12.01 1.61
C TRP A 148 16.80 11.94 0.29
N ASP A 149 16.50 12.79 -0.66
CA ASP A 149 17.28 13.02 -1.87
C ASP A 149 18.43 14.04 -1.68
N ASP A 150 18.44 14.79 -0.56
CA ASP A 150 19.62 15.53 -0.12
C ASP A 150 20.62 14.59 0.56
N PHE A 151 21.52 14.02 -0.24
CA PHE A 151 22.53 13.06 0.22
C PHE A 151 23.59 13.65 1.16
N THR A 152 23.50 14.95 1.48
CA THR A 152 24.43 15.61 2.39
C THR A 152 23.85 15.83 3.77
N ASN A 153 22.56 16.19 3.84
CA ASN A 153 21.92 16.58 5.08
C ASN A 153 20.75 15.65 5.47
N GLY A 154 20.22 14.86 4.53
CA GLY A 154 19.19 13.88 4.78
C GLY A 154 19.72 12.69 5.60
N ASP A 155 18.96 12.21 6.57
CA ASP A 155 19.31 11.02 7.37
C ASP A 155 18.10 10.08 7.45
N PRO A 156 17.84 9.31 6.39
CA PRO A 156 16.70 8.39 6.34
C PRO A 156 16.74 7.33 7.45
N ILE A 157 17.95 6.97 7.90
CA ILE A 157 18.08 5.94 8.94
C ILE A 157 17.58 6.46 10.28
N ASN A 158 18.00 7.66 10.67
CA ASN A 158 17.61 8.25 11.95
C ASN A 158 16.13 8.66 11.94
N ASP A 159 15.61 9.14 10.81
CA ASP A 159 14.21 9.48 10.66
C ASP A 159 13.30 8.25 10.86
N VAL A 160 13.61 7.13 10.21
CA VAL A 160 12.87 5.87 10.40
C VAL A 160 12.99 5.36 11.84
N LEU A 161 14.18 5.43 12.44
CA LEU A 161 14.36 5.04 13.85
C LEU A 161 13.56 5.93 14.80
N THR A 162 13.49 7.23 14.52
CA THR A 162 12.69 8.18 15.30
C THR A 162 11.20 7.88 15.15
N ALA A 163 10.71 7.65 13.94
CA ALA A 163 9.32 7.25 13.70
C ALA A 163 8.96 5.95 14.41
N ARG A 164 9.83 4.94 14.36
CA ARG A 164 9.64 3.68 15.10
C ARG A 164 9.58 3.89 16.60
N ARG A 165 10.44 4.75 17.16
CA ARG A 165 10.42 5.12 18.59
C ARG A 165 9.12 5.82 18.98
N VAL A 166 8.59 6.69 18.13
CA VAL A 166 7.29 7.35 18.37
C VAL A 166 6.17 6.31 18.41
N ILE A 167 6.16 5.35 17.47
CA ILE A 167 5.18 4.26 17.46
C ILE A 167 5.30 3.43 18.75
N SER A 168 6.51 3.01 19.10
CA SER A 168 6.76 2.19 20.30
C SER A 168 6.30 2.89 21.58
N ASN A 169 6.65 4.16 21.75
CA ASN A 169 6.22 4.96 22.91
C ASN A 169 4.70 5.15 22.96
N ASN A 170 4.08 5.24 21.79
CA ASN A 170 2.65 5.51 21.69
C ASN A 170 1.78 4.26 21.79
N THR A 171 2.26 3.12 21.35
CA THR A 171 1.44 1.89 21.23
C THR A 171 1.96 0.73 22.06
N GLY A 172 3.20 0.79 22.53
CA GLY A 172 3.89 -0.34 23.14
C GLY A 172 4.28 -1.43 22.11
N GLN A 173 4.14 -1.15 20.81
CA GLN A 173 4.50 -2.05 19.71
C GLN A 173 5.53 -1.38 18.83
N ASP A 174 6.51 -2.11 18.36
CA ASP A 174 7.52 -1.56 17.46
C ASP A 174 7.00 -1.50 16.02
N GLY A 175 7.26 -0.38 15.33
CA GLY A 175 6.99 -0.28 13.91
C GLY A 175 7.75 -1.36 13.14
N ASN A 176 7.02 -2.23 12.44
CA ASN A 176 7.56 -3.40 11.77
C ASN A 176 7.56 -3.30 10.24
N THR A 177 6.90 -2.29 9.70
CA THR A 177 6.74 -2.13 8.25
C THR A 177 7.06 -0.70 7.83
N LEU A 178 7.85 -0.58 6.77
CA LEU A 178 8.14 0.67 6.08
C LEU A 178 7.58 0.58 4.66
N ALA A 179 6.65 1.45 4.34
CA ALA A 179 6.07 1.62 3.01
C ALA A 179 6.58 2.92 2.39
N VAL A 180 7.06 2.87 1.16
CA VAL A 180 7.62 4.03 0.46
C VAL A 180 7.13 4.13 -0.97
N GLY A 181 7.05 5.33 -1.50
CA GLY A 181 6.86 5.58 -2.92
C GLY A 181 8.08 5.19 -3.75
N TYR A 182 7.91 5.11 -5.06
CA TYR A 182 8.99 4.65 -5.95
C TYR A 182 10.15 5.65 -6.03
N ILE A 183 9.88 6.95 -5.99
CA ILE A 183 10.92 8.00 -5.98
C ILE A 183 11.74 7.93 -4.70
N VAL A 184 11.06 7.81 -3.54
CA VAL A 184 11.72 7.65 -2.24
C VAL A 184 12.59 6.40 -2.21
N HIS A 185 12.10 5.29 -2.77
CA HIS A 185 12.90 4.06 -2.89
C HIS A 185 14.19 4.30 -3.68
N GLN A 186 14.14 5.03 -4.79
CA GLN A 186 15.34 5.36 -5.57
C GLN A 186 16.32 6.22 -4.79
N ALA A 187 15.83 7.21 -4.03
CA ALA A 187 16.67 8.02 -3.16
C ALA A 187 17.36 7.17 -2.08
N ILE A 188 16.58 6.32 -1.40
CA ILE A 188 17.09 5.39 -0.36
C ILE A 188 18.19 4.48 -0.89
N VAL A 189 17.98 3.85 -2.06
CA VAL A 189 18.97 2.91 -2.64
C VAL A 189 20.30 3.59 -2.94
N ASN A 190 20.27 4.87 -3.31
CA ASN A 190 21.46 5.65 -3.67
C ASN A 190 22.05 6.44 -2.49
N HIS A 191 21.40 6.44 -1.32
CA HIS A 191 21.84 7.23 -0.17
C HIS A 191 23.15 6.70 0.40
N PRO A 192 24.19 7.56 0.57
CA PRO A 192 25.53 7.13 1.02
C PRO A 192 25.52 6.36 2.33
N ASP A 193 24.75 6.80 3.32
CA ASP A 193 24.68 6.17 4.65
C ASP A 193 24.11 4.77 4.59
N LEU A 194 23.14 4.54 3.71
CA LEU A 194 22.59 3.20 3.50
C LEU A 194 23.59 2.30 2.76
N VAL A 195 24.20 2.82 1.70
CA VAL A 195 25.21 2.09 0.93
C VAL A 195 26.38 1.69 1.85
N ASP A 196 26.86 2.60 2.69
CA ASP A 196 27.93 2.32 3.65
C ASP A 196 27.53 1.28 4.70
N ARG A 197 26.29 1.32 5.18
CA ARG A 197 25.77 0.36 6.14
C ARG A 197 25.59 -1.03 5.54
N VAL A 198 25.08 -1.10 4.30
CA VAL A 198 24.80 -2.37 3.61
C VAL A 198 26.06 -3.04 3.08
N LYS A 199 27.07 -2.31 2.63
CA LYS A 199 28.30 -2.89 2.07
C LYS A 199 29.09 -3.73 3.07
N TYR A 200 28.96 -3.46 4.37
CA TYR A 200 29.64 -4.23 5.43
C TYR A 200 28.78 -5.37 5.99
N VAL A 201 27.47 -5.35 5.77
CA VAL A 201 26.54 -6.40 6.22
C VAL A 201 26.41 -7.49 5.16
N GLN A 202 27.51 -7.86 4.54
CA GLN A 202 27.61 -8.98 3.64
C GLN A 202 26.77 -8.88 2.36
N LEU A 203 27.49 -8.78 1.23
CA LEU A 203 27.06 -9.34 -0.06
C LEU A 203 25.55 -9.57 -0.17
N ALA A 204 24.80 -8.52 -0.12
CA ALA A 204 23.48 -8.60 -0.68
C ALA A 204 23.68 -9.03 -2.12
N THR A 205 23.51 -10.31 -2.38
CA THR A 205 23.28 -10.79 -3.73
C THR A 205 22.27 -9.80 -4.29
N MET A 206 22.55 -9.18 -5.42
CA MET A 206 21.67 -8.15 -6.03
C MET A 206 20.19 -8.59 -6.17
N ALA A 207 19.91 -9.83 -5.89
CA ALA A 207 18.59 -10.44 -5.87
C ALA A 207 17.70 -10.00 -4.69
N ASN A 208 18.19 -9.33 -3.64
CA ASN A 208 17.37 -8.96 -2.48
C ASN A 208 17.75 -7.61 -1.85
N VAL A 209 17.78 -6.57 -2.68
CA VAL A 209 18.06 -5.20 -2.23
C VAL A 209 17.03 -4.74 -1.21
N GLU A 210 15.76 -5.03 -1.43
CA GLU A 210 14.66 -4.65 -0.53
C GLU A 210 14.84 -5.29 0.87
N GLY A 211 15.28 -6.55 0.93
CA GLY A 211 15.57 -7.22 2.20
C GLY A 211 16.79 -6.64 2.94
N ALA A 212 17.82 -6.24 2.22
CA ALA A 212 18.98 -5.57 2.82
C ALA A 212 18.63 -4.19 3.39
N ILE A 213 17.79 -3.45 2.68
CA ILE A 213 17.25 -2.16 3.13
C ILE A 213 16.37 -2.36 4.37
N ALA A 214 15.46 -3.34 4.36
CA ALA A 214 14.65 -3.68 5.52
C ALA A 214 15.50 -3.97 6.77
N ALA A 215 16.58 -4.75 6.62
CA ALA A 215 17.51 -5.04 7.70
C ALA A 215 18.27 -3.79 8.16
N ALA A 216 18.66 -2.89 7.26
CA ALA A 216 19.34 -1.65 7.60
C ALA A 216 18.45 -0.70 8.43
N PHE A 217 17.16 -0.61 8.13
CA PHE A 217 16.17 0.13 8.91
C PHE A 217 15.66 -0.63 10.14
N GLY A 218 15.97 -1.91 10.26
CA GLY A 218 15.49 -2.77 11.34
C GLY A 218 14.00 -3.04 11.31
N VAL A 219 13.37 -3.03 10.11
CA VAL A 219 11.96 -3.37 9.88
C VAL A 219 11.84 -4.78 9.33
N SER A 220 10.70 -5.43 9.61
CA SER A 220 10.44 -6.77 9.10
C SER A 220 9.99 -6.76 7.65
N ASN A 221 9.26 -5.73 7.24
CA ASN A 221 8.72 -5.59 5.91
C ASN A 221 9.12 -4.24 5.32
N TYR A 222 9.62 -4.27 4.10
CA TYR A 222 9.87 -3.09 3.29
C TYR A 222 9.02 -3.19 2.02
N LEU A 223 8.13 -2.24 1.82
CA LEU A 223 7.15 -2.27 0.73
C LEU A 223 7.31 -1.04 -0.15
N VAL A 224 7.39 -1.26 -1.45
CA VAL A 224 7.54 -0.17 -2.42
C VAL A 224 6.27 -0.06 -3.26
N GLY A 225 5.56 1.06 -3.15
CA GLY A 225 4.41 1.39 -3.98
C GLY A 225 4.86 1.78 -5.39
N LYS A 226 4.61 0.90 -6.36
CA LYS A 226 4.99 1.10 -7.78
C LYS A 226 3.76 1.25 -8.68
N ALA A 227 2.57 1.33 -8.09
CA ALA A 227 1.32 1.44 -8.84
C ALA A 227 1.15 2.84 -9.44
N SER A 228 0.63 2.88 -10.66
CA SER A 228 0.36 4.12 -11.38
C SER A 228 -1.09 4.15 -11.89
N TYR A 229 -1.59 5.35 -12.13
CA TYR A 229 -2.91 5.57 -12.69
C TYR A 229 -2.87 6.66 -13.76
N ASN A 230 -3.93 6.74 -14.56
CA ASN A 230 -4.12 7.84 -15.48
C ASN A 230 -4.72 9.04 -14.74
N SER A 231 -3.97 10.14 -14.63
CA SER A 231 -4.42 11.38 -14.00
C SER A 231 -5.19 12.30 -14.96
N ALA A 232 -5.18 12.01 -16.27
CA ALA A 232 -5.90 12.79 -17.26
C ALA A 232 -7.40 12.61 -17.12
N ASN A 233 -8.15 13.67 -17.41
CA ASN A 233 -9.59 13.59 -17.52
C ASN A 233 -10.01 12.74 -18.73
N GLU A 234 -11.24 12.22 -18.69
CA GLU A 234 -11.80 11.44 -19.79
C GLU A 234 -11.72 12.21 -21.12
N GLY A 235 -11.29 11.54 -22.17
CA GLY A 235 -11.11 12.14 -23.51
C GLY A 235 -9.80 12.90 -23.72
N GLN A 236 -8.96 13.04 -22.71
CA GLN A 236 -7.64 13.66 -22.83
C GLN A 236 -6.53 12.62 -23.07
N THR A 237 -5.38 13.12 -23.51
CA THR A 237 -4.18 12.28 -23.69
C THR A 237 -3.77 11.64 -22.37
N PHE A 238 -3.37 10.37 -22.40
CA PHE A 238 -2.89 9.64 -21.25
C PHE A 238 -1.77 10.38 -20.50
N SER A 239 -1.95 10.54 -19.20
CA SER A 239 -0.97 11.12 -18.28
C SER A 239 -0.74 10.16 -17.12
N ALA A 240 0.39 9.46 -17.12
CA ALA A 240 0.75 8.57 -16.03
C ALA A 240 1.12 9.36 -14.78
N SER A 241 0.57 8.98 -13.64
CA SER A 241 0.94 9.49 -12.33
C SER A 241 1.13 8.32 -11.38
N ALA A 242 2.14 8.36 -10.53
CA ALA A 242 2.28 7.43 -9.43
C ALA A 242 1.14 7.63 -8.43
N ILE A 243 0.73 6.56 -7.75
CA ILE A 243 -0.29 6.65 -6.70
C ILE A 243 0.36 7.07 -5.38
N ILE A 244 1.51 6.49 -5.07
CA ILE A 244 2.38 6.85 -3.95
C ILE A 244 3.69 7.28 -4.58
N ASP A 245 4.06 8.53 -4.46
CA ASP A 245 5.19 9.12 -5.19
C ASP A 245 6.37 9.39 -4.27
N ASP A 246 6.30 10.45 -3.50
CA ASP A 246 7.37 10.99 -2.65
C ASP A 246 7.14 10.76 -1.15
N ASP A 247 6.16 9.94 -0.81
CA ASP A 247 5.78 9.67 0.56
C ASP A 247 6.45 8.43 1.15
N ALA A 248 6.64 8.43 2.48
CA ALA A 248 7.07 7.28 3.27
C ALA A 248 6.20 7.12 4.52
N LEU A 249 5.83 5.89 4.84
CA LEU A 249 5.02 5.56 6.01
C LEU A 249 5.68 4.44 6.82
N VAL A 250 5.99 4.72 8.08
CA VAL A 250 6.37 3.70 9.07
C VAL A 250 5.13 3.32 9.85
N CYS A 251 4.80 2.04 9.91
CA CYS A 251 3.64 1.56 10.65
C CYS A 251 3.88 0.22 11.33
N TYR A 252 3.01 -0.12 12.25
CA TYR A 252 2.88 -1.45 12.78
C TYR A 252 1.75 -2.19 12.05
N VAL A 253 2.08 -3.29 11.41
CA VAL A 253 1.11 -4.19 10.76
C VAL A 253 1.00 -5.43 11.61
N ALA A 254 -0.20 -5.70 12.13
CA ALA A 254 -0.46 -6.89 12.92
C ALA A 254 -0.34 -8.15 12.05
N PRO A 255 0.25 -9.24 12.55
CA PRO A 255 0.40 -10.48 11.80
C PRO A 255 -0.95 -11.11 11.41
N GLN A 256 -1.96 -10.88 12.22
CA GLN A 256 -3.33 -11.30 11.98
C GLN A 256 -4.29 -10.15 12.33
N PRO A 257 -5.25 -9.81 11.46
CA PRO A 257 -6.25 -8.81 11.79
C PRO A 257 -7.14 -9.32 12.93
N GLY A 258 -7.23 -8.57 14.00
CA GLY A 258 -7.99 -8.92 15.18
C GLY A 258 -8.45 -7.70 15.95
N ILE A 259 -9.42 -7.90 16.86
CA ILE A 259 -9.99 -6.83 17.68
C ILE A 259 -8.97 -6.30 18.71
N MET A 260 -7.92 -7.07 19.00
CA MET A 260 -6.88 -6.75 19.98
C MET A 260 -5.46 -6.75 19.36
N SER A 261 -5.39 -6.50 18.08
CA SER A 261 -4.11 -6.43 17.37
C SER A 261 -3.68 -4.99 17.14
#